data_7aff94589bcc1841b75395961b6569a8
#
_entry.id   7aff94589bcc1841b75395961b6569a8
#
_cell.length_a   1.000
_cell.length_b   1.000
_cell.length_c   1.000
_cell.angle_alpha   90.00
_cell.angle_beta   90.00
_cell.angle_gamma   90.00
#
_symmetry.space_group_name_H-M   'P 1'
#
loop_
_entity.id
_entity.type
_entity.pdbx_description
1 polymer ?
#
loop_
_entity_poly.entity_id
_entity_poly.type
_entity_poly.pdbx_seq_one_letter_code
_entity_poly.pdbx_strand_id
1 'polypeptide(L)'
;MVFKIKPILCFLLLVFLSSCSYFSFYSKLNQYDHLGRREGHWIEYWDDSTKTKSMDGYFKENREVKRVTYYYSNGKPSNQFKYRCRGRVKVKFWDIQGRLVQKGTSLMTRDKNEIHYRYHGIWTFYDTNGRVIDKARYIEGNLDSTYVYKSRSKQ
;
A
#
# COMPACT_ATOMS: atom_id res chain seq x y z
N MET A 1 35.17 8.24 46.41
CA MET A 1 35.47 8.32 44.95
C MET A 1 34.14 8.53 44.21
N VAL A 2 33.80 9.77 43.87
CA VAL A 2 32.48 10.11 43.28
C VAL A 2 32.64 10.09 41.77
N PHE A 3 32.04 9.10 41.08
CA PHE A 3 32.03 9.03 39.61
C PHE A 3 31.11 10.13 39.05
N LYS A 4 31.69 11.19 38.50
CA LYS A 4 30.96 12.20 37.71
C LYS A 4 30.57 11.56 36.38
N ILE A 5 29.34 11.07 36.26
CA ILE A 5 28.77 10.63 34.98
C ILE A 5 28.66 11.86 34.08
N LYS A 6 29.36 11.86 32.94
CA LYS A 6 29.35 12.98 31.99
C LYS A 6 27.92 13.20 31.46
N PRO A 7 27.42 14.45 31.39
CA PRO A 7 26.03 14.76 30.98
C PRO A 7 25.69 14.24 29.58
N ILE A 8 26.69 14.04 28.73
CA ILE A 8 26.54 13.47 27.38
C ILE A 8 26.03 12.00 27.40
N LEU A 9 26.43 11.21 28.42
CA LEU A 9 26.00 9.82 28.55
C LEU A 9 24.52 9.73 28.98
N CYS A 10 24.04 10.65 29.83
CA CYS A 10 22.61 10.74 30.17
C CYS A 10 21.73 11.16 28.99
N PHE A 11 22.22 12.07 28.13
CA PHE A 11 21.48 12.51 26.96
C PHE A 11 21.33 11.39 25.91
N LEU A 12 22.39 10.61 25.69
CA LEU A 12 22.32 9.42 24.81
C LEU A 12 21.36 8.36 25.34
N LEU A 13 21.30 8.14 26.66
CA LEU A 13 20.38 7.16 27.27
C LEU A 13 18.91 7.60 27.12
N LEU A 14 18.61 8.89 27.25
CA LEU A 14 17.26 9.45 27.06
C LEU A 14 16.77 9.33 25.61
N VAL A 15 17.66 9.46 24.62
CA VAL A 15 17.31 9.29 23.20
C VAL A 15 17.01 7.83 22.88
N PHE A 16 17.68 6.86 23.52
CA PHE A 16 17.39 5.43 23.35
C PHE A 16 16.07 5.01 24.00
N LEU A 17 15.66 5.61 25.09
CA LEU A 17 14.39 5.30 25.75
C LEU A 17 13.17 5.85 25.00
N SER A 18 13.33 6.96 24.28
CA SER A 18 12.23 7.52 23.45
C SER A 18 12.03 6.77 22.12
N SER A 19 13.04 6.04 21.62
CA SER A 19 12.91 5.26 20.38
C SER A 19 12.14 3.94 20.58
N CYS A 20 12.10 3.39 21.80
CA CYS A 20 11.41 2.12 22.07
C CYS A 20 9.88 2.23 22.01
N SER A 21 9.31 3.41 22.33
CA SER A 21 7.86 3.61 22.30
C SER A 21 7.30 3.65 20.86
N TYR A 22 8.10 4.05 19.88
CA TYR A 22 7.68 4.09 18.48
C TYR A 22 7.62 2.69 17.85
N PHE A 23 8.41 1.75 18.31
CA PHE A 23 8.45 0.40 17.76
C PHE A 23 7.29 -0.48 18.25
N SER A 24 6.81 -0.26 19.47
CA SER A 24 5.70 -1.03 20.06
C SER A 24 4.35 -0.75 19.41
N PHE A 25 4.17 0.41 18.77
CA PHE A 25 2.90 0.82 18.18
C PHE A 25 2.49 -0.01 16.95
N TYR A 26 3.45 -0.65 16.24
CA TYR A 26 3.20 -1.43 15.03
C TYR A 26 3.17 -2.95 15.25
N SER A 27 3.36 -3.42 16.47
CA SER A 27 3.46 -4.86 16.78
C SER A 27 2.12 -5.55 17.00
N LYS A 28 1.05 -4.80 17.31
CA LYS A 28 -0.28 -5.36 17.55
C LYS A 28 -1.13 -5.32 16.29
N LEU A 29 -1.74 -6.47 15.96
CA LEU A 29 -2.66 -6.58 14.82
C LEU A 29 -4.06 -6.10 15.20
N ASN A 30 -4.80 -5.55 14.23
CA ASN A 30 -6.23 -5.27 14.31
C ASN A 30 -6.61 -4.40 15.52
N GLN A 31 -5.87 -3.32 15.74
CA GLN A 31 -6.10 -2.41 16.85
C GLN A 31 -6.97 -1.23 16.44
N TYR A 32 -7.76 -0.77 17.40
CA TYR A 32 -8.50 0.48 17.29
C TYR A 32 -7.84 1.57 18.17
N ASP A 33 -7.94 2.81 17.74
CA ASP A 33 -7.60 3.96 18.57
C ASP A 33 -8.69 4.22 19.62
N HIS A 34 -8.48 5.25 20.46
CA HIS A 34 -9.43 5.62 21.53
C HIS A 34 -10.79 6.12 21.03
N LEU A 35 -10.93 6.39 19.72
CA LEU A 35 -12.18 6.77 19.06
C LEU A 35 -12.82 5.61 18.27
N GLY A 36 -12.33 4.37 18.44
CA GLY A 36 -12.83 3.20 17.74
C GLY A 36 -12.48 3.16 16.24
N ARG A 37 -11.42 3.87 15.82
CA ARG A 37 -10.97 3.89 14.42
C ARG A 37 -9.81 2.93 14.22
N ARG A 38 -9.76 2.26 13.09
CA ARG A 38 -8.64 1.35 12.72
C ARG A 38 -7.30 2.07 12.78
N GLU A 39 -6.34 1.45 13.46
CA GLU A 39 -4.99 1.97 13.63
C GLU A 39 -3.96 0.84 13.52
N GLY A 40 -2.80 1.11 12.90
CA GLY A 40 -1.71 0.15 12.79
C GLY A 40 -1.88 -0.90 11.70
N HIS A 41 -1.35 -2.10 11.92
CA HIS A 41 -1.40 -3.22 10.98
C HIS A 41 -2.69 -4.03 11.14
N TRP A 42 -3.39 -4.25 10.01
CA TRP A 42 -4.65 -4.96 9.95
C TRP A 42 -4.57 -6.14 8.99
N ILE A 43 -5.11 -7.27 9.43
CA ILE A 43 -5.31 -8.46 8.60
C ILE A 43 -6.77 -8.88 8.75
N GLU A 44 -7.45 -9.03 7.62
CA GLU A 44 -8.80 -9.59 7.54
C GLU A 44 -8.76 -10.91 6.77
N TYR A 45 -9.71 -11.79 7.04
CA TYR A 45 -9.79 -13.12 6.44
C TYR A 45 -11.13 -13.29 5.73
N TRP A 46 -11.13 -14.05 4.62
CA TRP A 46 -12.36 -14.49 3.95
C TRP A 46 -13.12 -15.47 4.82
N ASP A 47 -12.37 -16.32 5.52
CA ASP A 47 -12.87 -17.36 6.39
C ASP A 47 -11.86 -17.57 7.52
N ASP A 48 -12.35 -17.51 8.74
CA ASP A 48 -11.53 -17.68 9.95
C ASP A 48 -10.98 -19.09 10.11
N SER A 49 -11.65 -20.10 9.57
CA SER A 49 -11.22 -21.50 9.66
C SER A 49 -10.00 -21.79 8.80
N THR A 50 -9.98 -21.26 7.57
CA THR A 50 -8.89 -21.47 6.61
C THR A 50 -7.74 -20.47 6.75
N LYS A 51 -7.97 -19.37 7.48
CA LYS A 51 -7.02 -18.23 7.59
C LYS A 51 -6.59 -17.68 6.24
N THR A 52 -7.42 -17.83 5.22
CA THR A 52 -7.19 -17.22 3.90
C THR A 52 -7.44 -15.71 4.00
N LYS A 53 -6.39 -14.93 3.84
CA LYS A 53 -6.48 -13.46 3.95
C LYS A 53 -7.40 -12.90 2.88
N SER A 54 -8.24 -11.94 3.28
CA SER A 54 -8.98 -11.06 2.37
C SER A 54 -8.27 -9.71 2.22
N MET A 55 -7.61 -9.25 3.29
CA MET A 55 -6.87 -7.98 3.29
C MET A 55 -5.67 -8.04 4.26
N ASP A 56 -4.59 -7.36 3.89
CA ASP A 56 -3.39 -7.14 4.70
C ASP A 56 -2.88 -5.72 4.45
N GLY A 57 -2.94 -4.86 5.46
CA GLY A 57 -2.62 -3.46 5.26
C GLY A 57 -2.43 -2.63 6.52
N TYR A 58 -2.13 -1.36 6.31
CA TYR A 58 -1.91 -0.41 7.38
C TYR A 58 -2.97 0.68 7.36
N PHE A 59 -3.49 1.00 8.54
CA PHE A 59 -4.51 2.02 8.75
C PHE A 59 -4.05 3.08 9.74
N LYS A 60 -4.56 4.28 9.56
CA LYS A 60 -4.49 5.39 10.50
C LYS A 60 -5.81 6.14 10.47
N GLU A 61 -6.52 6.19 11.60
CA GLU A 61 -7.82 6.86 11.71
C GLU A 61 -8.83 6.35 10.66
N ASN A 62 -9.01 5.02 10.51
CA ASN A 62 -9.80 4.34 9.49
C ASN A 62 -9.30 4.53 8.04
N ARG A 63 -8.20 5.21 7.81
CA ARG A 63 -7.67 5.46 6.47
C ARG A 63 -6.56 4.48 6.14
N GLU A 64 -6.59 3.93 4.95
CA GLU A 64 -5.50 3.16 4.41
C GLU A 64 -4.24 4.02 4.26
N VAL A 65 -3.11 3.50 4.75
CA VAL A 65 -1.81 4.18 4.68
C VAL A 65 -0.72 3.18 4.30
N LYS A 66 0.46 3.67 3.93
CA LYS A 66 1.64 2.86 3.58
C LYS A 66 1.35 1.87 2.45
N ARG A 67 0.83 0.70 2.74
CA ARG A 67 0.48 -0.35 1.78
C ARG A 67 -0.72 -1.13 2.29
N VAL A 68 -1.67 -1.39 1.39
CA VAL A 68 -2.78 -2.31 1.59
C VAL A 68 -2.83 -3.27 0.40
N THR A 69 -2.98 -4.55 0.67
CA THR A 69 -3.13 -5.61 -0.33
C THR A 69 -4.43 -6.35 -0.05
N TYR A 70 -5.27 -6.46 -1.06
CA TYR A 70 -6.48 -7.27 -1.06
C TYR A 70 -6.21 -8.58 -1.79
N TYR A 71 -6.92 -9.62 -1.39
CA TYR A 71 -6.73 -10.97 -1.90
C TYR A 71 -8.05 -11.57 -2.39
N TYR A 72 -7.95 -12.43 -3.38
CA TYR A 72 -9.03 -13.33 -3.76
C TYR A 72 -9.20 -14.43 -2.70
N SER A 73 -10.37 -15.11 -2.72
CA SER A 73 -10.65 -16.23 -1.81
C SER A 73 -9.70 -17.43 -1.97
N ASN A 74 -8.99 -17.54 -3.09
CA ASN A 74 -7.94 -18.52 -3.32
C ASN A 74 -6.56 -18.10 -2.74
N GLY A 75 -6.48 -17.01 -1.97
CA GLY A 75 -5.28 -16.49 -1.33
C GLY A 75 -4.32 -15.72 -2.23
N LYS A 76 -4.61 -15.61 -3.53
CA LYS A 76 -3.78 -14.83 -4.46
C LYS A 76 -4.13 -13.34 -4.36
N PRO A 77 -3.15 -12.42 -4.54
CA PRO A 77 -3.42 -11.00 -4.51
C PRO A 77 -4.38 -10.60 -5.63
N SER A 78 -5.30 -9.69 -5.34
CA SER A 78 -6.19 -9.06 -6.32
C SER A 78 -5.76 -7.63 -6.61
N ASN A 79 -5.65 -6.81 -5.57
CA ASN A 79 -5.30 -5.40 -5.69
C ASN A 79 -4.23 -5.03 -4.65
N GLN A 80 -3.32 -4.14 -5.01
CA GLN A 80 -2.39 -3.54 -4.05
C GLN A 80 -2.32 -2.04 -4.25
N PHE A 81 -2.45 -1.32 -3.15
CA PHE A 81 -2.31 0.12 -3.07
C PHE A 81 -1.10 0.46 -2.21
N LYS A 82 -0.19 1.28 -2.75
CA LYS A 82 0.96 1.78 -1.99
C LYS A 82 0.92 3.29 -1.95
N TYR A 83 0.48 3.80 -0.81
CA TYR A 83 0.28 5.23 -0.55
C TYR A 83 1.62 5.96 -0.48
N ARG A 84 1.68 7.13 -1.11
CA ARG A 84 2.83 8.00 -1.20
C ARG A 84 2.44 9.43 -0.82
N CYS A 85 3.43 10.28 -0.67
CA CYS A 85 3.19 11.71 -0.43
C CYS A 85 2.40 12.37 -1.57
N ARG A 86 1.74 13.48 -1.28
CA ARG A 86 0.97 14.31 -2.23
C ARG A 86 -0.17 13.54 -2.91
N GLY A 87 -0.86 12.65 -2.18
CA GLY A 87 -2.00 11.91 -2.70
C GLY A 87 -1.70 10.90 -3.81
N ARG A 88 -0.44 10.60 -4.09
CA ARG A 88 -0.08 9.58 -5.09
C ARG A 88 -0.21 8.19 -4.49
N VAL A 89 -0.81 7.29 -5.26
CA VAL A 89 -0.99 5.88 -4.90
C VAL A 89 -0.48 5.01 -6.03
N LYS A 90 0.55 4.19 -5.77
CA LYS A 90 0.96 3.16 -6.73
C LYS A 90 -0.02 1.99 -6.63
N VAL A 91 -0.52 1.56 -7.77
CA VAL A 91 -1.57 0.55 -7.87
C VAL A 91 -1.10 -0.62 -8.71
N LYS A 92 -1.48 -1.82 -8.29
CA LYS A 92 -1.32 -3.06 -9.06
C LYS A 92 -2.62 -3.85 -8.99
N PHE A 93 -2.99 -4.49 -10.10
CA PHE A 93 -4.12 -5.40 -10.19
C PHE A 93 -3.65 -6.74 -10.74
N TRP A 94 -4.15 -7.80 -10.14
CA TRP A 94 -3.92 -9.17 -10.60
C TRP A 94 -5.26 -9.85 -10.90
N ASP A 95 -5.24 -10.81 -11.79
CA ASP A 95 -6.39 -11.69 -12.00
C ASP A 95 -6.45 -12.80 -10.93
N ILE A 96 -7.52 -13.58 -10.96
CA ILE A 96 -7.75 -14.66 -10.00
C ILE A 96 -6.70 -15.78 -10.10
N GLN A 97 -5.99 -15.90 -11.23
CA GLN A 97 -4.87 -16.82 -11.40
C GLN A 97 -3.57 -16.26 -10.80
N GLY A 98 -3.56 -14.99 -10.31
CA GLY A 98 -2.42 -14.29 -9.73
C GLY A 98 -1.47 -13.68 -10.76
N ARG A 99 -1.91 -13.51 -12.02
CA ARG A 99 -1.12 -12.86 -13.06
C ARG A 99 -1.35 -11.35 -13.01
N LEU A 100 -0.27 -10.58 -13.09
CA LEU A 100 -0.36 -9.12 -13.10
C LEU A 100 -1.04 -8.65 -14.39
N VAL A 101 -2.18 -7.97 -14.26
CA VAL A 101 -2.98 -7.45 -15.36
C VAL A 101 -2.61 -6.03 -15.70
N GLN A 102 -2.46 -5.19 -14.68
CA GLN A 102 -2.09 -3.78 -14.89
C GLN A 102 -1.41 -3.18 -13.67
N LYS A 103 -0.61 -2.15 -13.89
CA LYS A 103 -0.02 -1.32 -12.83
C LYS A 103 0.14 0.11 -13.27
N GLY A 104 0.10 1.01 -12.30
CA GLY A 104 0.29 2.44 -12.55
C GLY A 104 0.30 3.27 -11.28
N THR A 105 -0.01 4.53 -11.45
CA THR A 105 -0.18 5.49 -10.35
C THR A 105 -1.56 6.12 -10.47
N SER A 106 -2.24 6.28 -9.33
CA SER A 106 -3.46 7.07 -9.22
C SER A 106 -3.21 8.29 -8.33
N LEU A 107 -3.98 9.34 -8.56
CA LEU A 107 -4.13 10.44 -7.61
C LEU A 107 -5.36 10.15 -6.74
N MET A 108 -5.16 10.18 -5.45
CA MET A 108 -6.21 10.13 -4.46
C MET A 108 -6.61 11.57 -4.12
N THR A 109 -7.84 11.93 -4.40
CA THR A 109 -8.46 13.18 -3.98
C THR A 109 -9.58 12.89 -3.01
N ARG A 110 -9.81 13.80 -2.08
CA ARG A 110 -10.93 13.70 -1.14
C ARG A 110 -11.82 14.90 -1.35
N ASP A 111 -13.11 14.64 -1.55
CA ASP A 111 -14.15 15.63 -1.54
C ASP A 111 -15.12 15.29 -0.40
N LYS A 112 -15.37 16.27 0.48
CA LYS A 112 -16.22 16.15 1.69
C LYS A 112 -16.22 14.77 2.35
N ASN A 113 -16.97 13.80 1.81
CA ASN A 113 -17.13 12.45 2.37
C ASN A 113 -16.67 11.33 1.44
N GLU A 114 -16.18 11.62 0.25
CA GLU A 114 -15.79 10.63 -0.75
C GLU A 114 -14.29 10.65 -1.06
N ILE A 115 -13.75 9.48 -1.31
CA ILE A 115 -12.37 9.31 -1.77
C ILE A 115 -12.42 8.86 -3.23
N HIS A 116 -11.84 9.67 -4.10
CA HIS A 116 -11.74 9.37 -5.53
C HIS A 116 -10.31 8.97 -5.90
N TYR A 117 -10.18 7.89 -6.68
CA TYR A 117 -8.93 7.47 -7.28
C TYR A 117 -8.98 7.71 -8.78
N ARG A 118 -8.13 8.59 -9.29
CA ARG A 118 -8.03 8.91 -10.71
C ARG A 118 -6.72 8.40 -11.27
N TYR A 119 -6.74 7.74 -12.40
CA TYR A 119 -5.51 7.32 -13.09
C TYR A 119 -4.63 8.53 -13.39
N HIS A 120 -3.32 8.40 -13.16
CA HIS A 120 -2.36 9.48 -13.39
C HIS A 120 -1.00 8.92 -13.81
N GLY A 121 -0.35 9.58 -14.78
CA GLY A 121 0.91 9.13 -15.33
C GLY A 121 0.76 7.88 -16.20
N ILE A 122 1.82 7.09 -16.31
CA ILE A 122 1.85 5.93 -17.20
C ILE A 122 1.26 4.71 -16.48
N TRP A 123 0.28 4.08 -17.13
CA TRP A 123 -0.26 2.78 -16.80
C TRP A 123 0.23 1.74 -17.78
N THR A 124 0.58 0.57 -17.30
CA THR A 124 1.10 -0.55 -18.10
C THR A 124 0.14 -1.71 -17.95
N PHE A 125 -0.24 -2.29 -19.09
CA PHE A 125 -1.16 -3.42 -19.21
C PHE A 125 -0.39 -4.65 -19.70
N TYR A 126 -0.78 -5.83 -19.24
CA TYR A 126 -0.09 -7.08 -19.47
C TYR A 126 -1.05 -8.14 -20.02
N ASP A 127 -0.52 -9.00 -20.89
CA ASP A 127 -1.22 -10.21 -21.35
C ASP A 127 -1.11 -11.33 -20.28
N THR A 128 -1.74 -12.46 -20.59
CA THR A 128 -1.75 -13.65 -19.72
C THR A 128 -0.37 -14.30 -19.55
N ASN A 129 0.61 -13.97 -20.39
CA ASN A 129 2.00 -14.42 -20.34
C ASN A 129 2.92 -13.42 -19.61
N GLY A 130 2.36 -12.33 -19.06
CA GLY A 130 3.10 -11.28 -18.39
C GLY A 130 3.85 -10.33 -19.33
N ARG A 131 3.57 -10.36 -20.63
CA ARG A 131 4.16 -9.44 -21.61
C ARG A 131 3.38 -8.13 -21.63
N VAL A 132 4.09 -7.03 -21.79
CA VAL A 132 3.43 -5.72 -21.94
C VAL A 132 2.72 -5.66 -23.28
N ILE A 133 1.40 -5.45 -23.24
CA ILE A 133 0.57 -5.28 -24.44
C ILE A 133 0.26 -3.83 -24.75
N ASP A 134 0.19 -3.00 -23.69
CA ASP A 134 -0.13 -1.58 -23.87
C ASP A 134 0.46 -0.73 -22.75
N LYS A 135 0.68 0.56 -23.04
CA LYS A 135 0.92 1.61 -22.06
C LYS A 135 0.04 2.80 -22.42
N ALA A 136 -0.63 3.33 -21.42
CA ALA A 136 -1.46 4.52 -21.57
C ALA A 136 -1.04 5.57 -20.56
N ARG A 137 -1.00 6.83 -20.99
CA ARG A 137 -0.77 7.97 -20.10
C ARG A 137 -2.11 8.61 -19.76
N TYR A 138 -2.28 8.88 -18.48
CA TYR A 138 -3.45 9.55 -17.94
C TYR A 138 -3.07 10.85 -17.22
N ILE A 139 -3.91 11.85 -17.34
CA ILE A 139 -3.83 13.11 -16.61
C ILE A 139 -5.16 13.27 -15.87
N GLU A 140 -5.11 13.15 -14.54
CA GLU A 140 -6.27 13.29 -13.65
C GLU A 140 -7.51 12.45 -14.05
N GLY A 141 -7.26 11.23 -14.51
CA GLY A 141 -8.29 10.28 -14.92
C GLY A 141 -8.60 10.28 -16.41
N ASN A 142 -8.22 11.31 -17.14
CA ASN A 142 -8.43 11.40 -18.58
C ASN A 142 -7.29 10.73 -19.35
N LEU A 143 -7.62 9.96 -20.38
CA LEU A 143 -6.64 9.36 -21.28
C LEU A 143 -5.98 10.48 -22.11
N ASP A 144 -4.66 10.61 -21.98
CA ASP A 144 -3.85 11.60 -22.74
C ASP A 144 -3.25 10.98 -23.99
N SER A 145 -2.61 9.81 -23.85
CA SER A 145 -1.96 9.13 -24.98
C SER A 145 -1.82 7.63 -24.74
N THR A 146 -1.76 6.86 -25.83
CA THR A 146 -1.52 5.41 -25.80
C THR A 146 -0.23 5.07 -26.54
N TYR A 147 0.51 4.08 -26.03
CA TYR A 147 1.73 3.56 -26.61
C TYR A 147 1.53 2.08 -26.89
N VAL A 148 1.06 1.75 -28.11
CA VAL A 148 0.86 0.35 -28.50
C VAL A 148 2.21 -0.35 -28.63
N TYR A 149 2.45 -1.37 -27.81
CA TYR A 149 3.62 -2.23 -27.96
C TYR A 149 3.37 -3.24 -29.08
N LYS A 150 3.90 -2.97 -30.30
CA LYS A 150 4.02 -4.03 -31.30
C LYS A 150 5.00 -5.06 -30.73
N SER A 151 4.50 -6.23 -30.33
CA SER A 151 5.37 -7.36 -30.03
C SER A 151 6.19 -7.65 -31.29
N ARG A 152 7.53 -7.52 -31.20
CA ARG A 152 8.39 -8.09 -32.23
C ARG A 152 8.17 -9.60 -32.18
N SER A 153 7.38 -10.13 -33.11
CA SER A 153 7.39 -11.56 -33.46
C SER A 153 8.84 -11.88 -33.85
N LYS A 154 9.54 -12.66 -33.01
CA LYS A 154 10.76 -13.31 -33.47
C LYS A 154 10.33 -14.30 -34.57
N GLN A 155 10.64 -13.96 -35.82
CA GLN A 155 10.71 -14.94 -36.89
C GLN A 155 11.80 -15.95 -36.62
#